data_08db1ab6d38f9227cc189cf8fd87f75d
#
_entry.id   08db1ab6d38f9227cc189cf8fd87f75d
#
_cell.length_a   1.000
_cell.length_b   1.000
_cell.length_c   1.000
_cell.angle_alpha   90.00
_cell.angle_beta   90.00
_cell.angle_gamma   90.00
#
_symmetry.space_group_name_H-M   'P 1'
#
loop_
_entity.id
_entity.type
_entity.pdbx_description
1 polymer ?
#
loop_
_entity_poly.entity_id
_entity_poly.type
_entity_poly.pdbx_seq_one_letter_code
_entity_poly.pdbx_strand_id
1 'polypeptide(L)'
;MITLKSPREIAMMQDASDVLASIHVGLRDIIKPGVDMWEIESYVRRICKEKNAIPLQIGVDEGNVDPYPYATCCCLNDEVAHSFPRKGHILKSGDLIKVDMVIGTGGGIDMSTANFDDGMAMKALADNFTGGVADSCWAY
;
A
#
# COMPACT_ATOMS: atom_id res chain seq x y z
N MET A 1 -4.90 16.18 22.94
CA MET A 1 -3.52 16.09 23.49
C MET A 1 -2.58 15.72 22.35
N ILE A 2 -1.47 16.44 22.21
CA ILE A 2 -0.43 16.12 21.22
C ILE A 2 0.54 15.12 21.88
N THR A 3 0.69 13.93 21.27
CA THR A 3 1.64 12.93 21.74
C THR A 3 2.91 12.99 20.90
N LEU A 4 4.05 13.16 21.56
CA LEU A 4 5.35 13.13 20.90
C LEU A 4 5.84 11.70 20.76
N LYS A 5 6.38 11.38 19.57
CA LYS A 5 7.02 10.08 19.33
C LYS A 5 8.39 9.99 20.01
N SER A 6 8.70 8.86 20.58
CA SER A 6 10.02 8.54 21.09
C SER A 6 11.03 8.34 19.95
N PRO A 7 12.35 8.47 20.19
CA PRO A 7 13.37 8.17 19.17
C PRO A 7 13.25 6.76 18.58
N ARG A 8 12.81 5.76 19.37
CA ARG A 8 12.57 4.39 18.89
C ARG A 8 11.40 4.33 17.91
N GLU A 9 10.28 4.99 18.24
CA GLU A 9 9.12 5.04 17.35
C GLU A 9 9.46 5.76 16.04
N ILE A 10 10.24 6.85 16.10
CA ILE A 10 10.72 7.57 14.91
C ILE A 10 11.58 6.66 14.04
N ALA A 11 12.49 5.88 14.62
CA ALA A 11 13.32 4.93 13.87
C ALA A 11 12.46 3.86 13.19
N MET A 12 11.45 3.33 13.85
CA MET A 12 10.52 2.35 13.27
C MET A 12 9.71 2.96 12.10
N MET A 13 9.28 4.21 12.23
CA MET A 13 8.60 4.94 11.15
C MET A 13 9.55 5.19 9.96
N GLN A 14 10.83 5.47 10.24
CA GLN A 14 11.84 5.64 9.18
C GLN A 14 12.04 4.35 8.39
N ASP A 15 12.13 3.20 9.05
CA ASP A 15 12.25 1.90 8.37
C ASP A 15 11.06 1.65 7.43
N ALA A 16 9.84 1.94 7.88
CA ALA A 16 8.64 1.83 7.04
C ALA A 16 8.69 2.82 5.86
N SER A 17 9.12 4.06 6.12
CA SER A 17 9.24 5.09 5.08
C SER A 17 10.25 4.73 4.00
N ASP A 18 11.38 4.13 4.37
CA ASP A 18 12.41 3.69 3.43
C ASP A 18 11.89 2.58 2.50
N VAL A 19 11.13 1.63 3.04
CA VAL A 19 10.49 0.59 2.23
C VAL A 19 9.46 1.20 1.30
N LEU A 20 8.59 2.08 1.83
CA LEU A 20 7.55 2.75 1.03
C LEU A 20 8.14 3.59 -0.10
N ALA A 21 9.18 4.37 0.18
CA ALA A 21 9.89 5.14 -0.84
C ALA A 21 10.48 4.24 -1.92
N SER A 22 11.08 3.10 -1.55
CA SER A 22 11.61 2.14 -2.50
C SER A 22 10.55 1.54 -3.43
N ILE A 23 9.34 1.33 -2.91
CA ILE A 23 8.18 0.89 -3.71
C ILE A 23 7.83 1.94 -4.77
N HIS A 24 7.70 3.20 -4.38
CA HIS A 24 7.39 4.29 -5.30
C HIS A 24 8.47 4.50 -6.36
N VAL A 25 9.75 4.39 -5.98
CA VAL A 25 10.86 4.45 -6.94
C VAL A 25 10.73 3.33 -7.97
N GLY A 26 10.43 2.11 -7.55
CA GLY A 26 10.24 0.99 -8.48
C GLY A 26 8.99 1.12 -9.36
N LEU A 27 7.92 1.73 -8.86
CA LEU A 27 6.71 2.00 -9.64
C LEU A 27 6.97 2.95 -10.82
N ARG A 28 7.93 3.87 -10.73
CA ARG A 28 8.32 4.76 -11.84
C ARG A 28 8.79 3.98 -13.08
N ASP A 29 9.39 2.81 -12.88
CA ASP A 29 9.84 1.95 -13.98
C ASP A 29 8.70 1.10 -14.57
N ILE A 30 7.65 0.87 -13.80
CA ILE A 30 6.50 0.03 -14.17
C ILE A 30 5.41 0.87 -14.82
N ILE A 31 5.06 2.02 -14.25
CA ILE A 31 3.95 2.86 -14.69
C ILE A 31 4.31 3.56 -16.00
N LYS A 32 3.72 3.07 -17.09
CA LYS A 32 3.89 3.61 -18.45
C LYS A 32 2.71 3.21 -19.33
N PRO A 33 2.51 3.88 -20.48
CA PRO A 33 1.48 3.48 -21.43
C PRO A 33 1.60 2.00 -21.82
N GLY A 34 0.47 1.31 -21.86
CA GLY A 34 0.38 -0.12 -22.18
C GLY A 34 0.38 -1.06 -21.00
N VAL A 35 0.60 -0.56 -19.78
CA VAL A 35 0.58 -1.37 -18.55
C VAL A 35 -0.85 -1.49 -18.03
N ASP A 36 -1.22 -2.68 -17.55
CA ASP A 36 -2.46 -2.90 -16.81
C ASP A 36 -2.32 -2.32 -15.40
N MET A 37 -3.32 -1.58 -14.93
CA MET A 37 -3.33 -1.04 -13.56
C MET A 37 -3.12 -2.14 -12.50
N TRP A 38 -3.54 -3.38 -12.78
CA TRP A 38 -3.33 -4.50 -11.88
C TRP A 38 -1.86 -4.87 -11.66
N GLU A 39 -0.97 -4.51 -12.60
CA GLU A 39 0.47 -4.73 -12.43
C GLU A 39 1.04 -3.87 -11.29
N ILE A 40 0.47 -2.68 -11.05
CA ILE A 40 0.83 -1.82 -9.91
C ILE A 40 0.53 -2.54 -8.60
N GLU A 41 -0.68 -3.04 -8.45
CA GLU A 41 -1.12 -3.80 -7.28
C GLU A 41 -0.27 -5.06 -7.06
N SER A 42 -0.04 -5.82 -8.12
CA SER A 42 0.76 -7.05 -8.08
C SER A 42 2.20 -6.77 -7.67
N TYR A 43 2.79 -5.69 -8.16
CA TYR A 43 4.12 -5.25 -7.78
C TYR A 43 4.19 -4.92 -6.29
N VAL A 44 3.26 -4.10 -5.79
CA VAL A 44 3.25 -3.68 -4.38
C VAL A 44 3.08 -4.89 -3.46
N ARG A 45 2.15 -5.78 -3.76
CA ARG A 45 1.95 -7.04 -2.99
C ARG A 45 3.22 -7.89 -2.95
N ARG A 46 3.92 -8.03 -4.07
CA ARG A 46 5.17 -8.78 -4.15
C ARG A 46 6.26 -8.13 -3.29
N ILE A 47 6.47 -6.82 -3.42
CA ILE A 47 7.49 -6.12 -2.62
C ILE A 47 7.17 -6.15 -1.13
N CYS A 48 5.90 -6.03 -0.75
CA CYS A 48 5.48 -6.18 0.64
C CYS A 48 5.89 -7.54 1.21
N LYS A 49 5.70 -8.62 0.46
CA LYS A 49 6.18 -9.95 0.88
C LYS A 49 7.70 -10.02 0.98
N GLU A 50 8.42 -9.58 -0.04
CA GLU A 50 9.88 -9.61 -0.09
C GLU A 50 10.53 -8.79 1.05
N LYS A 51 9.92 -7.68 1.43
CA LYS A 51 10.41 -6.76 2.46
C LYS A 51 9.81 -7.01 3.85
N ASN A 52 8.99 -8.04 3.98
CA ASN A 52 8.24 -8.31 5.20
C ASN A 52 7.46 -7.08 5.71
N ALA A 53 6.78 -6.41 4.78
CA ALA A 53 5.95 -5.24 5.03
C ALA A 53 4.48 -5.60 4.90
N ILE A 54 3.63 -5.04 5.75
CA ILE A 54 2.18 -5.23 5.70
C ILE A 54 1.50 -4.05 5.00
N PRO A 55 0.70 -4.26 3.93
CA PRO A 55 -0.16 -3.23 3.39
C PRO A 55 -1.39 -3.04 4.29
N LEU A 56 -1.42 -1.94 5.03
CA LEU A 56 -2.41 -1.68 6.08
C LEU A 56 -3.78 -1.23 5.55
N GLN A 57 -3.90 -0.98 4.25
CA GLN A 57 -5.19 -0.64 3.63
C GLN A 57 -6.09 -1.85 3.43
N ILE A 58 -5.52 -3.04 3.25
CA ILE A 58 -6.32 -4.26 3.07
C ILE A 58 -7.12 -4.56 4.34
N GLY A 59 -8.42 -4.68 4.19
CA GLY A 59 -9.34 -4.97 5.30
C GLY A 59 -9.83 -3.75 6.05
N VAL A 60 -9.46 -2.53 5.65
CA VAL A 60 -10.04 -1.32 6.24
C VAL A 60 -11.54 -1.29 5.97
N ASP A 61 -12.33 -1.13 7.02
CA ASP A 61 -13.78 -1.11 7.02
C ASP A 61 -14.27 0.25 7.52
N GLU A 62 -15.00 0.96 6.68
CA GLU A 62 -15.63 2.25 7.02
C GLU A 62 -17.08 2.08 7.52
N GLY A 63 -17.52 0.86 7.81
CA GLY A 63 -18.78 0.55 8.51
C GLY A 63 -20.02 0.41 7.62
N ASN A 64 -19.97 0.83 6.36
CA ASN A 64 -21.13 0.77 5.44
C ASN A 64 -20.83 0.15 4.07
N VAL A 65 -19.60 -0.28 3.85
CA VAL A 65 -19.13 -0.88 2.61
C VAL A 65 -18.28 -2.10 2.91
N ASP A 66 -18.11 -2.97 1.93
CA ASP A 66 -17.19 -4.11 2.07
C ASP A 66 -15.77 -3.63 2.41
N PRO A 67 -15.03 -4.36 3.25
CA PRO A 67 -13.65 -4.03 3.58
C PRO A 67 -12.79 -3.84 2.33
N TYR A 68 -11.93 -2.83 2.33
CA TYR A 68 -11.10 -2.49 1.18
C TYR A 68 -10.13 -3.64 0.85
N PRO A 69 -10.16 -4.21 -0.37
CA PRO A 69 -9.46 -5.47 -0.66
C PRO A 69 -8.07 -5.29 -1.27
N TYR A 70 -7.59 -4.05 -1.46
CA TYR A 70 -6.36 -3.79 -2.21
C TYR A 70 -5.25 -3.21 -1.34
N ALA A 71 -4.00 -3.46 -1.74
CA ALA A 71 -2.81 -2.88 -1.12
C ALA A 71 -2.56 -1.42 -1.56
N THR A 72 -3.17 -1.00 -2.68
CA THR A 72 -3.00 0.34 -3.25
C THR A 72 -4.34 1.01 -3.53
N CYS A 73 -4.41 2.33 -3.32
CA CYS A 73 -5.43 3.17 -3.91
C CYS A 73 -4.88 3.75 -5.22
N CYS A 74 -5.45 3.35 -6.35
CA CYS A 74 -5.05 3.83 -7.67
C CYS A 74 -6.14 4.73 -8.24
N CYS A 75 -5.86 6.03 -8.32
CA CYS A 75 -6.79 7.03 -8.84
C CYS A 75 -6.30 7.53 -10.20
N LEU A 76 -7.15 7.42 -11.21
CA LEU A 76 -6.82 7.75 -12.59
C LEU A 76 -7.49 9.07 -13.00
N ASN A 77 -6.72 9.98 -13.58
CA ASN A 77 -7.18 11.26 -14.15
C ASN A 77 -7.98 12.10 -13.13
N ASP A 78 -9.29 12.21 -13.29
CA ASP A 78 -10.20 13.02 -12.47
C ASP A 78 -10.65 12.35 -11.17
N GLU A 79 -10.27 11.09 -10.96
CA GLU A 79 -10.50 10.43 -9.66
C GLU A 79 -9.64 11.07 -8.57
N VAL A 80 -10.26 11.48 -7.46
CA VAL A 80 -9.56 12.26 -6.43
C VAL A 80 -8.83 11.33 -5.45
N ALA A 81 -9.55 10.41 -4.81
CA ALA A 81 -9.04 9.52 -3.77
C ALA A 81 -9.87 8.23 -3.68
N HIS A 82 -9.34 7.23 -2.98
CA HIS A 82 -10.01 5.98 -2.62
C HIS A 82 -10.52 5.14 -3.80
N SER A 83 -9.98 5.38 -5.01
CA SER A 83 -10.22 4.49 -6.14
C SER A 83 -9.30 3.26 -6.04
N PHE A 84 -9.46 2.30 -6.92
CA PHE A 84 -8.82 0.99 -6.81
C PHE A 84 -8.12 0.58 -8.10
N PRO A 85 -7.12 -0.33 -8.01
CA PRO A 85 -6.44 -0.88 -9.18
C PRO A 85 -7.39 -1.75 -9.98
N ARG A 86 -7.73 -1.34 -11.20
CA ARG A 86 -8.68 -2.04 -12.07
C ARG A 86 -7.94 -3.04 -12.95
N LYS A 87 -8.26 -4.31 -12.79
CA LYS A 87 -7.74 -5.38 -13.64
C LYS A 87 -8.30 -5.25 -15.06
N GLY A 88 -7.42 -5.31 -16.05
CA GLY A 88 -7.77 -5.15 -17.46
C GLY A 88 -7.87 -3.68 -17.92
N HIS A 89 -7.61 -2.72 -17.05
CA HIS A 89 -7.54 -1.31 -17.45
C HIS A 89 -6.11 -0.93 -17.86
N ILE A 90 -5.90 -0.74 -19.13
CA ILE A 90 -4.59 -0.43 -19.71
C ILE A 90 -4.35 1.08 -19.69
N LEU A 91 -3.24 1.49 -19.09
CA LEU A 91 -2.81 2.90 -19.04
C LEU A 91 -2.46 3.42 -20.43
N LYS A 92 -2.79 4.67 -20.69
CA LYS A 92 -2.57 5.36 -21.97
C LYS A 92 -1.62 6.55 -21.79
N SER A 93 -0.99 6.95 -22.88
CA SER A 93 -0.21 8.19 -22.89
C SER A 93 -1.10 9.40 -22.56
N GLY A 94 -0.67 10.22 -21.61
CA GLY A 94 -1.41 11.36 -21.11
C GLY A 94 -2.26 11.08 -19.87
N ASP A 95 -2.39 9.81 -19.46
CA ASP A 95 -3.02 9.49 -18.18
C ASP A 95 -2.17 10.03 -17.02
N LEU A 96 -2.84 10.56 -16.00
CA LEU A 96 -2.28 10.86 -14.68
C LEU A 96 -2.77 9.81 -13.71
N ILE A 97 -1.87 9.02 -13.15
CA ILE A 97 -2.21 8.06 -12.11
C ILE A 97 -1.61 8.45 -10.77
N LYS A 98 -2.42 8.46 -9.73
CA LYS A 98 -2.02 8.64 -8.34
C LYS A 98 -2.06 7.29 -7.64
N VAL A 99 -0.98 6.94 -7.00
CA VAL A 99 -0.87 5.70 -6.20
C VAL A 99 -0.65 6.10 -4.75
N ASP A 100 -1.59 5.71 -3.93
CA ASP A 100 -1.62 5.96 -2.49
C ASP A 100 -1.56 4.63 -1.76
N MET A 101 -0.73 4.54 -0.73
CA MET A 101 -0.61 3.33 0.06
C MET A 101 -0.12 3.62 1.48
N VAL A 102 -0.56 2.76 2.40
CA VAL A 102 -0.09 2.72 3.78
C VAL A 102 0.56 1.38 4.04
N ILE A 103 1.81 1.38 4.47
CA ILE A 103 2.51 0.16 4.83
C ILE A 103 3.07 0.23 6.25
N GLY A 104 3.24 -0.94 6.84
CA GLY A 104 3.91 -1.11 8.12
C GLY A 104 5.08 -2.08 8.02
N THR A 105 6.12 -1.85 8.82
CA THR A 105 7.27 -2.74 8.95
C THR A 105 7.60 -3.05 10.41
N GLY A 106 8.26 -4.16 10.66
CA GLY A 106 8.59 -4.60 12.03
C GLY A 106 7.39 -5.22 12.76
N GLY A 107 7.34 -5.07 14.08
CA GLY A 107 6.23 -5.59 14.90
C GLY A 107 6.13 -7.12 15.00
N GLY A 108 7.15 -7.86 14.55
CA GLY A 108 7.16 -9.32 14.61
C GLY A 108 6.27 -10.01 13.58
N ILE A 109 5.82 -9.30 12.54
CA ILE A 109 4.98 -9.86 11.48
C ILE A 109 5.82 -10.69 10.50
N ASP A 110 5.27 -11.84 10.11
CA ASP A 110 5.78 -12.65 9.01
C ASP A 110 4.80 -12.63 7.82
N MET A 111 5.20 -11.94 6.76
CA MET A 111 4.41 -11.80 5.54
C MET A 111 4.66 -12.91 4.51
N SER A 112 5.57 -13.85 4.76
CA SER A 112 5.93 -14.90 3.81
C SER A 112 4.75 -15.79 3.43
N THR A 113 3.87 -16.06 4.39
CA THR A 113 2.67 -16.89 4.22
C THR A 113 1.37 -16.09 4.06
N ALA A 114 1.44 -14.76 4.06
CA ALA A 114 0.25 -13.92 3.98
C ALA A 114 -0.52 -14.15 2.66
N ASN A 115 -1.82 -14.29 2.79
CA ASN A 115 -2.75 -14.33 1.67
C ASN A 115 -3.46 -12.98 1.53
N PHE A 116 -3.03 -12.17 0.57
CA PHE A 116 -3.59 -10.83 0.34
C PHE A 116 -5.04 -10.86 -0.17
N ASP A 117 -5.51 -12.01 -0.64
CA ASP A 117 -6.90 -12.16 -1.09
C ASP A 117 -7.84 -12.54 0.07
N ASP A 118 -7.29 -12.86 1.24
CA ASP A 118 -8.05 -13.05 2.47
C ASP A 118 -8.06 -11.75 3.30
N GLY A 119 -9.04 -10.90 3.01
CA GLY A 119 -9.20 -9.59 3.66
C GLY A 119 -9.36 -9.69 5.19
N MET A 120 -10.00 -10.76 5.71
CA MET A 120 -10.16 -10.96 7.15
C MET A 120 -8.85 -11.34 7.82
N ALA A 121 -8.06 -12.21 7.19
CA ALA A 121 -6.74 -12.56 7.70
C ALA A 121 -5.80 -11.35 7.67
N MET A 122 -5.82 -10.57 6.59
CA MET A 122 -5.02 -9.34 6.47
C MET A 122 -5.45 -8.28 7.50
N LYS A 123 -6.76 -8.12 7.73
CA LYS A 123 -7.28 -7.22 8.77
C LYS A 123 -6.81 -7.66 10.16
N ALA A 124 -6.87 -8.93 10.48
CA ALA A 124 -6.40 -9.45 11.76
C ALA A 124 -4.90 -9.18 12.00
N LEU A 125 -4.07 -9.26 10.94
CA LEU A 125 -2.67 -8.86 11.01
C LEU A 125 -2.53 -7.36 11.26
N ALA A 126 -3.30 -6.53 10.57
CA ALA A 126 -3.28 -5.07 10.73
C ALA A 126 -3.75 -4.62 12.11
N ASP A 127 -4.82 -5.21 12.64
CA ASP A 127 -5.37 -4.87 13.96
C ASP A 127 -4.40 -5.18 15.12
N ASN A 128 -3.48 -6.12 14.93
CA ASN A 128 -2.47 -6.50 15.93
C ASN A 128 -1.09 -5.90 15.63
N PHE A 129 -0.99 -5.02 14.65
CA PHE A 129 0.28 -4.47 14.22
C PHE A 129 0.86 -3.47 15.23
N THR A 130 2.13 -3.62 15.58
CA THR A 130 2.85 -2.78 16.56
C THR A 130 4.15 -2.18 16.01
N GLY A 131 4.38 -2.31 14.70
CA GLY A 131 5.57 -1.81 14.02
C GLY A 131 5.50 -0.32 13.65
N GLY A 132 6.42 0.11 12.81
CA GLY A 132 6.43 1.44 12.22
C GLY A 132 5.50 1.53 11.00
N VAL A 133 4.81 2.65 10.85
CA VAL A 133 3.87 2.91 9.75
C VAL A 133 4.35 4.08 8.92
N ALA A 134 4.22 3.96 7.60
CA ALA A 134 4.41 5.04 6.64
C ALA A 134 3.24 5.10 5.65
N ASP A 135 2.90 6.31 5.26
CA ASP A 135 1.82 6.65 4.35
C ASP A 135 2.32 7.64 3.31
N SER A 136 1.98 7.44 2.05
CA SER A 136 2.30 8.39 0.98
C SER A 136 1.42 8.22 -0.26
N CYS A 137 1.21 9.33 -0.96
CA CYS A 137 0.56 9.39 -2.26
C CYS A 137 1.50 10.05 -3.27
N TRP A 138 1.82 9.34 -4.37
CA TRP A 138 2.62 9.85 -5.47
C TRP A 138 1.81 9.85 -6.77
N ALA A 139 2.05 10.84 -7.62
CA ALA A 139 1.49 10.94 -8.97
C ALA A 139 2.53 10.59 -10.02
N TYR A 140 2.09 9.91 -11.07
CA TYR A 140 2.90 9.43 -12.20
C TYR A 140 2.28 9.84 -13.52
#